data_e748b844cdabc1436b24a5ceb5bb0dd1
#
_entry.id   e748b844cdabc1436b24a5ceb5bb0dd1
#
_cell.length_a   1.000
_cell.length_b   1.000
_cell.length_c   1.000
_cell.angle_alpha   90.00
_cell.angle_beta   90.00
_cell.angle_gamma   90.00
#
_symmetry.space_group_name_H-M   'P 1'
#
loop_
_entity.id
_entity.type
_entity.pdbx_description
1 polymer ?
#
loop_
_entity_poly.entity_id
_entity_poly.type
_entity_poly.pdbx_seq_one_letter_code
_entity_poly.pdbx_strand_id
1 'polypeptide(L)'
;VSKSSAVQSFLSQVAATPNRAGNAHLIFALDATASREETWDVARQLQTEMFLSARSLGGLNLQLCYFRGFAEFFSSRWESNADEIVRIMAGMSCEAGATQIERVLAHAINESQVRSVKCVVYIGDAMEENVDVLASLSGKLGLLNIPVFMFQERDDPGARKAFMECARLSGGAYAQFDQASVSHLKELLKAVAVYAAGGFKA
;
A
#
# COMPACT_ATOMS: atom_id res chain seq x y z
N VAL A 1 -11.46 9.72 -18.74
CA VAL A 1 -11.34 8.25 -18.56
C VAL A 1 -12.38 7.88 -17.50
N SER A 2 -13.29 6.93 -17.82
CA SER A 2 -14.32 6.55 -16.85
C SER A 2 -13.66 5.83 -15.65
N LYS A 3 -14.22 6.00 -14.43
CA LYS A 3 -13.72 5.36 -13.20
C LYS A 3 -13.59 3.83 -13.36
N SER A 4 -14.49 3.20 -14.12
CA SER A 4 -14.42 1.77 -14.48
C SER A 4 -13.16 1.42 -15.31
N SER A 5 -12.73 2.30 -16.22
CA SER A 5 -11.53 2.10 -17.04
C SER A 5 -10.25 2.15 -16.20
N ALA A 6 -10.17 3.02 -15.17
CA ALA A 6 -9.02 3.10 -14.27
C ALA A 6 -8.88 1.85 -13.40
N VAL A 7 -9.99 1.33 -12.87
CA VAL A 7 -10.02 0.07 -12.12
C VAL A 7 -9.58 -1.10 -13.01
N GLN A 8 -10.10 -1.20 -14.23
CA GLN A 8 -9.70 -2.25 -15.19
C GLN A 8 -8.20 -2.17 -15.53
N SER A 9 -7.67 -0.97 -15.74
CA SER A 9 -6.24 -0.76 -15.99
C SER A 9 -5.38 -1.24 -14.82
N PHE A 10 -5.76 -0.88 -13.58
CA PHE A 10 -5.06 -1.34 -12.38
C PHE A 10 -5.09 -2.87 -12.25
N LEU A 11 -6.25 -3.49 -12.38
CA LEU A 11 -6.40 -4.95 -12.28
C LEU A 11 -5.56 -5.67 -13.34
N SER A 12 -5.49 -5.13 -14.57
CA SER A 12 -4.64 -5.67 -15.64
C SER A 12 -3.15 -5.56 -15.30
N GLN A 13 -2.72 -4.45 -14.70
CA GLN A 13 -1.33 -4.26 -14.24
C GLN A 13 -0.98 -5.25 -13.13
N VAL A 14 -1.84 -5.39 -12.11
CA VAL A 14 -1.63 -6.37 -11.02
C VAL A 14 -1.53 -7.79 -11.59
N ALA A 15 -2.41 -8.17 -12.53
CA ALA A 15 -2.39 -9.50 -13.14
C ALA A 15 -1.13 -9.75 -13.99
N ALA A 16 -0.57 -8.71 -14.60
CA ALA A 16 0.66 -8.79 -15.40
C ALA A 16 1.95 -8.76 -14.55
N THR A 17 1.86 -8.40 -13.27
CA THR A 17 3.04 -8.28 -12.39
C THR A 17 3.57 -9.67 -12.04
N PRO A 18 4.87 -9.97 -12.28
CA PRO A 18 5.45 -11.28 -11.96
C PRO A 18 5.34 -11.62 -10.49
N ASN A 19 4.90 -12.85 -10.18
CA ASN A 19 4.78 -13.33 -8.82
C ASN A 19 5.73 -14.48 -8.52
N ARG A 20 6.33 -14.49 -7.33
CA ARG A 20 7.21 -15.58 -6.86
C ARG A 20 6.45 -16.47 -5.89
N ALA A 21 6.53 -17.79 -6.09
CA ALA A 21 5.97 -18.75 -5.13
C ALA A 21 6.67 -18.69 -3.77
N GLY A 22 5.95 -18.90 -2.67
CA GLY A 22 6.47 -18.96 -1.30
C GLY A 22 5.57 -18.21 -0.29
N ASN A 23 5.93 -18.27 0.99
CA ASN A 23 5.25 -17.52 2.04
C ASN A 23 5.24 -16.03 1.71
N ALA A 24 4.06 -15.47 1.58
CA ALA A 24 3.89 -14.10 1.13
C ALA A 24 4.00 -13.13 2.31
N HIS A 25 4.92 -12.16 2.21
CA HIS A 25 5.03 -11.05 3.13
C HIS A 25 4.59 -9.77 2.42
N LEU A 26 3.55 -9.12 2.91
CA LEU A 26 3.03 -7.88 2.38
C LEU A 26 3.20 -6.76 3.41
N ILE A 27 3.87 -5.67 3.02
CA ILE A 27 3.92 -4.45 3.81
C ILE A 27 2.73 -3.58 3.43
N PHE A 28 1.94 -3.20 4.43
CA PHE A 28 0.80 -2.31 4.28
C PHE A 28 1.12 -1.01 5.00
N ALA A 29 1.30 0.06 4.25
CA ALA A 29 1.76 1.33 4.76
C ALA A 29 0.68 2.42 4.63
N LEU A 30 0.49 3.18 5.70
CA LEU A 30 -0.52 4.20 5.82
C LEU A 30 0.09 5.55 6.15
N ASP A 31 -0.36 6.54 5.42
CA ASP A 31 -0.27 7.92 5.85
C ASP A 31 -1.34 8.18 6.91
N ALA A 32 -0.94 8.49 8.12
CA ALA A 32 -1.81 8.88 9.24
C ALA A 32 -1.62 10.36 9.61
N THR A 33 -1.32 11.21 8.62
CA THR A 33 -1.25 12.66 8.84
C THR A 33 -2.63 13.29 8.96
N ALA A 34 -2.71 14.49 9.56
CA ALA A 34 -3.98 15.15 9.87
C ALA A 34 -4.82 15.49 8.63
N SER A 35 -4.23 15.59 7.44
CA SER A 35 -4.95 15.79 6.19
C SER A 35 -5.99 14.68 5.93
N ARG A 36 -5.79 13.49 6.49
CA ARG A 36 -6.67 12.33 6.34
C ARG A 36 -7.70 12.15 7.45
N GLU A 37 -7.73 13.02 8.46
CA GLU A 37 -8.61 12.86 9.64
C GLU A 37 -10.09 12.71 9.27
N GLU A 38 -10.59 13.50 8.31
CA GLU A 38 -11.99 13.43 7.86
C GLU A 38 -12.36 12.10 7.18
N THR A 39 -11.39 11.43 6.57
CA THR A 39 -11.60 10.20 5.80
C THR A 39 -11.12 8.96 6.55
N TRP A 40 -10.47 9.17 7.70
CA TRP A 40 -9.77 8.12 8.44
C TRP A 40 -10.66 6.93 8.85
N ASP A 41 -11.86 7.21 9.35
CA ASP A 41 -12.77 6.14 9.79
C ASP A 41 -13.22 5.27 8.62
N VAL A 42 -13.50 5.87 7.46
CA VAL A 42 -13.88 5.15 6.24
C VAL A 42 -12.69 4.33 5.73
N ALA A 43 -11.51 4.94 5.66
CA ALA A 43 -10.29 4.26 5.25
C ALA A 43 -9.98 3.06 6.15
N ARG A 44 -10.09 3.24 7.47
CA ARG A 44 -9.88 2.18 8.48
C ARG A 44 -10.87 1.02 8.31
N GLN A 45 -12.15 1.31 8.08
CA GLN A 45 -13.15 0.27 7.87
C GLN A 45 -12.85 -0.57 6.62
N LEU A 46 -12.49 0.08 5.52
CA LEU A 46 -12.20 -0.60 4.26
C LEU A 46 -10.97 -1.49 4.34
N GLN A 47 -9.94 -0.99 4.99
CA GLN A 47 -8.70 -1.71 5.22
C GLN A 47 -8.96 -2.93 6.11
N THR A 48 -9.79 -2.79 7.14
CA THR A 48 -10.26 -3.89 7.98
C THR A 48 -10.94 -4.98 7.14
N GLU A 49 -11.87 -4.59 6.26
CA GLU A 49 -12.54 -5.53 5.37
C GLU A 49 -11.59 -6.22 4.38
N MET A 50 -10.56 -5.51 3.89
CA MET A 50 -9.51 -6.10 3.06
C MET A 50 -8.74 -7.17 3.81
N PHE A 51 -8.28 -6.88 5.03
CA PHE A 51 -7.54 -7.85 5.84
C PHE A 51 -8.36 -9.08 6.17
N LEU A 52 -9.63 -8.92 6.50
CA LEU A 52 -10.56 -10.04 6.71
C LEU A 52 -10.76 -10.87 5.43
N SER A 53 -10.78 -10.20 4.27
CA SER A 53 -10.86 -10.89 2.97
C SER A 53 -9.56 -11.64 2.63
N ALA A 54 -8.41 -11.05 2.94
CA ALA A 54 -7.10 -11.68 2.74
C ALA A 54 -6.91 -12.92 3.63
N ARG A 55 -7.54 -12.98 4.80
CA ARG A 55 -7.54 -14.13 5.70
C ARG A 55 -8.02 -15.41 5.01
N SER A 56 -9.02 -15.31 4.14
CA SER A 56 -9.57 -16.46 3.39
C SER A 56 -8.61 -17.03 2.36
N LEU A 57 -7.57 -16.29 1.96
CA LEU A 57 -6.60 -16.72 0.96
C LEU A 57 -5.46 -17.57 1.53
N GLY A 58 -5.25 -17.55 2.87
CA GLY A 58 -4.23 -18.32 3.57
C GLY A 58 -2.78 -17.93 3.22
N GLY A 59 -1.85 -18.14 4.14
CA GLY A 59 -0.40 -18.01 3.85
C GLY A 59 0.15 -16.59 3.65
N LEU A 60 -0.62 -15.55 3.97
CA LEU A 60 -0.19 -14.16 3.89
C LEU A 60 0.27 -13.66 5.27
N ASN A 61 1.51 -13.19 5.34
CA ASN A 61 2.04 -12.46 6.50
C ASN A 61 1.97 -10.96 6.20
N LEU A 62 1.38 -10.21 7.11
CA LEU A 62 1.16 -8.78 6.98
C LEU A 62 2.04 -8.02 7.96
N GLN A 63 2.63 -6.93 7.51
CA GLN A 63 3.24 -5.93 8.39
C GLN A 63 2.55 -4.60 8.14
N LEU A 64 1.98 -4.03 9.20
CA LEU A 64 1.41 -2.70 9.16
C LEU A 64 2.51 -1.69 9.46
N CYS A 65 2.67 -0.72 8.56
CA CYS A 65 3.47 0.48 8.79
C CYS A 65 2.57 1.70 8.77
N TYR A 66 2.86 2.69 9.58
CA TYR A 66 2.27 4.01 9.44
C TYR A 66 3.25 5.09 9.85
N PHE A 67 3.02 6.28 9.36
CA PHE A 67 3.72 7.48 9.81
C PHE A 67 2.72 8.59 10.13
N ARG A 68 3.08 9.44 11.07
CA ARG A 68 2.35 10.66 11.47
C ARG A 68 3.31 11.62 12.16
N GLY A 69 2.85 12.83 12.50
CA GLY A 69 3.73 13.81 13.09
C GLY A 69 4.93 14.12 12.19
N PHE A 70 5.99 14.69 12.76
CA PHE A 70 7.18 15.06 11.98
C PHE A 70 8.22 13.94 11.86
N ALA A 71 8.19 12.94 12.72
CA ALA A 71 9.20 11.88 12.74
C ALA A 71 8.70 10.54 13.27
N GLU A 72 7.41 10.37 13.54
CA GLU A 72 6.88 9.10 14.00
C GLU A 72 6.71 8.16 12.81
N PHE A 73 7.41 7.04 12.87
CA PHE A 73 7.26 5.93 11.96
C PHE A 73 7.13 4.65 12.78
N PHE A 74 6.07 3.93 12.58
CA PHE A 74 5.78 2.67 13.25
C PHE A 74 5.79 1.54 12.24
N SER A 75 6.31 0.38 12.66
CA SER A 75 6.13 -0.90 11.97
C SER A 75 5.73 -1.98 12.97
N SER A 76 4.67 -2.70 12.68
CA SER A 76 4.25 -3.84 13.49
C SER A 76 5.24 -5.01 13.35
N ARG A 77 5.04 -6.04 14.17
CA ARG A 77 5.59 -7.36 13.84
C ARG A 77 4.90 -7.89 12.58
N TRP A 78 5.49 -8.92 11.99
CA TRP A 78 4.85 -9.67 10.93
C TRP A 78 3.75 -10.56 11.51
N GLU A 79 2.54 -10.34 11.06
CA GLU A 79 1.34 -10.97 11.59
C GLU A 79 0.71 -11.88 10.53
N SER A 80 0.46 -13.14 10.89
CA SER A 80 -0.35 -14.05 10.08
C SER A 80 -1.84 -13.94 10.41
N ASN A 81 -2.16 -13.30 11.54
CA ASN A 81 -3.54 -13.05 11.97
C ASN A 81 -3.95 -11.61 11.64
N ALA A 82 -4.88 -11.48 10.71
CA ALA A 82 -5.43 -10.18 10.31
C ALA A 82 -6.12 -9.43 11.47
N ASP A 83 -6.64 -10.14 12.48
CA ASP A 83 -7.32 -9.53 13.63
C ASP A 83 -6.34 -8.66 14.46
N GLU A 84 -5.05 -9.02 14.48
CA GLU A 84 -4.02 -8.23 15.17
C GLU A 84 -3.77 -6.90 14.44
N ILE A 85 -3.67 -6.94 13.12
CA ILE A 85 -3.54 -5.72 12.29
C ILE A 85 -4.75 -4.81 12.50
N VAL A 86 -5.96 -5.38 12.48
CA VAL A 86 -7.20 -4.63 12.75
C VAL A 86 -7.18 -3.98 14.14
N ARG A 87 -6.68 -4.68 15.15
CA ARG A 87 -6.58 -4.15 16.52
C ARG A 87 -5.60 -2.99 16.61
N ILE A 88 -4.43 -3.09 15.96
CA ILE A 88 -3.46 -1.99 15.88
C ILE A 88 -4.10 -0.79 15.19
N MET A 89 -4.76 -0.99 14.06
CA MET A 89 -5.44 0.07 13.31
C MET A 89 -6.56 0.75 14.12
N ALA A 90 -7.29 0.00 14.93
CA ALA A 90 -8.35 0.56 15.77
C ALA A 90 -7.82 1.57 16.81
N GLY A 91 -6.57 1.42 17.24
CA GLY A 91 -5.90 2.33 18.18
C GLY A 91 -5.18 3.51 17.52
N MET A 92 -5.15 3.59 16.18
CA MET A 92 -4.46 4.68 15.47
C MET A 92 -5.33 5.94 15.38
N SER A 93 -4.66 7.09 15.45
CA SER A 93 -5.24 8.42 15.18
C SER A 93 -4.34 9.19 14.24
N CYS A 94 -4.92 10.10 13.47
CA CYS A 94 -4.15 11.03 12.65
C CYS A 94 -3.47 12.08 13.55
N GLU A 95 -2.30 12.57 13.10
CA GLU A 95 -1.55 13.62 13.78
C GLU A 95 -0.90 14.53 12.73
N ALA A 96 -0.93 15.85 12.96
CA ALA A 96 -0.33 16.81 12.05
C ALA A 96 1.18 16.55 11.89
N GLY A 97 1.65 16.54 10.65
CA GLY A 97 3.04 16.26 10.33
C GLY A 97 3.32 16.29 8.86
N ALA A 98 4.47 15.74 8.46
CA ALA A 98 4.90 15.62 7.08
C ALA A 98 4.82 14.16 6.59
N THR A 99 4.75 13.98 5.28
CA THR A 99 4.82 12.65 4.65
C THR A 99 6.19 12.01 4.89
N GLN A 100 6.23 10.69 5.02
CA GLN A 100 7.44 9.90 5.26
C GLN A 100 7.48 8.66 4.35
N ILE A 101 7.16 8.84 3.08
CA ILE A 101 7.13 7.77 2.07
C ILE A 101 8.53 7.19 1.87
N GLU A 102 9.55 8.03 1.90
CA GLU A 102 10.96 7.59 1.84
C GLU A 102 11.25 6.53 2.90
N ARG A 103 10.77 6.73 4.14
CA ARG A 103 10.97 5.77 5.23
C ARG A 103 10.24 4.44 4.98
N VAL A 104 9.04 4.50 4.40
CA VAL A 104 8.28 3.30 4.01
C VAL A 104 9.06 2.48 2.97
N LEU A 105 9.54 3.14 1.90
CA LEU A 105 10.28 2.46 0.83
C LEU A 105 11.62 1.91 1.31
N ALA A 106 12.35 2.67 2.12
CA ALA A 106 13.60 2.23 2.73
C ALA A 106 13.38 1.05 3.69
N HIS A 107 12.31 1.10 4.50
CA HIS A 107 11.93 0.00 5.38
C HIS A 107 11.64 -1.28 4.59
N ALA A 108 10.92 -1.20 3.48
CA ALA A 108 10.63 -2.35 2.62
C ALA A 108 11.92 -2.97 2.03
N ILE A 109 12.88 -2.13 1.61
CA ILE A 109 14.19 -2.60 1.15
C ILE A 109 14.92 -3.35 2.28
N ASN A 110 14.94 -2.80 3.49
CA ASN A 110 15.60 -3.41 4.64
C ASN A 110 14.94 -4.75 5.02
N GLU A 111 13.62 -4.81 5.09
CA GLU A 111 12.88 -6.05 5.37
C GLU A 111 13.15 -7.12 4.31
N SER A 112 13.34 -6.73 3.04
CA SER A 112 13.61 -7.64 1.94
C SER A 112 14.96 -8.36 2.03
N GLN A 113 15.89 -7.83 2.81
CA GLN A 113 17.19 -8.48 3.06
C GLN A 113 17.06 -9.71 3.98
N VAL A 114 16.00 -9.77 4.78
CA VAL A 114 15.78 -10.83 5.78
C VAL A 114 14.61 -11.73 5.37
N ARG A 115 13.65 -11.22 4.63
CA ARG A 115 12.39 -11.91 4.27
C ARG A 115 12.04 -11.73 2.81
N SER A 116 11.27 -12.67 2.26
CA SER A 116 10.72 -12.54 0.92
C SER A 116 9.50 -11.60 0.91
N VAL A 117 9.75 -10.28 0.92
CA VAL A 117 8.69 -9.28 0.74
C VAL A 117 8.15 -9.40 -0.68
N LYS A 118 6.85 -9.55 -0.85
CA LYS A 118 6.18 -9.72 -2.15
C LYS A 118 5.76 -8.41 -2.77
N CYS A 119 5.24 -7.50 -1.97
CA CYS A 119 4.83 -6.19 -2.42
C CYS A 119 4.66 -5.24 -1.24
N VAL A 120 4.57 -3.97 -1.57
CA VAL A 120 4.19 -2.88 -0.67
C VAL A 120 2.86 -2.31 -1.15
N VAL A 121 1.92 -2.12 -0.25
CA VAL A 121 0.73 -1.31 -0.46
C VAL A 121 0.91 -0.01 0.30
N TYR A 122 0.75 1.11 -0.35
CA TYR A 122 0.80 2.43 0.25
C TYR A 122 -0.51 3.17 0.02
N ILE A 123 -1.03 3.80 1.06
CA ILE A 123 -2.23 4.66 0.97
C ILE A 123 -1.91 6.01 1.60
N GLY A 124 -2.09 7.09 0.82
CA GLY A 124 -1.88 8.46 1.26
C GLY A 124 -2.56 9.47 0.34
N ASP A 125 -2.59 10.74 0.73
CA ASP A 125 -3.27 11.82 0.01
C ASP A 125 -2.34 12.93 -0.48
N ALA A 126 -1.15 13.05 0.12
CA ALA A 126 -0.17 14.11 -0.15
C ALA A 126 1.24 13.58 -0.35
N MET A 127 2.13 14.43 -0.86
CA MET A 127 3.55 14.13 -1.01
C MET A 127 4.35 15.43 -0.91
N GLU A 128 5.23 15.51 0.10
CA GLU A 128 6.05 16.70 0.40
C GLU A 128 7.55 16.41 0.30
N GLU A 129 7.91 15.21 -0.12
CA GLU A 129 9.28 14.70 -0.12
C GLU A 129 9.97 14.92 -1.47
N ASN A 130 11.29 14.68 -1.51
CA ASN A 130 12.06 14.79 -2.74
C ASN A 130 11.71 13.63 -3.71
N VAL A 131 11.18 13.99 -4.87
CA VAL A 131 10.73 13.02 -5.89
C VAL A 131 11.88 12.15 -6.40
N ASP A 132 13.09 12.67 -6.51
CA ASP A 132 14.25 11.90 -7.01
C ASP A 132 14.67 10.82 -6.00
N VAL A 133 14.54 11.10 -4.70
CA VAL A 133 14.81 10.12 -3.64
C VAL A 133 13.76 9.00 -3.70
N LEU A 134 12.48 9.35 -3.80
CA LEU A 134 11.40 8.35 -3.92
C LEU A 134 11.55 7.51 -5.19
N ALA A 135 11.92 8.12 -6.31
CA ALA A 135 12.17 7.42 -7.57
C ALA A 135 13.35 6.45 -7.46
N SER A 136 14.45 6.86 -6.82
CA SER A 136 15.61 6.00 -6.58
C SER A 136 15.27 4.78 -5.73
N LEU A 137 14.54 4.96 -4.63
CA LEU A 137 14.12 3.86 -3.75
C LEU A 137 13.12 2.93 -4.46
N SER A 138 12.18 3.48 -5.21
CA SER A 138 11.23 2.70 -6.00
C SER A 138 11.91 1.87 -7.08
N GLY A 139 12.92 2.44 -7.75
CA GLY A 139 13.75 1.70 -8.72
C GLY A 139 14.52 0.55 -8.06
N LYS A 140 15.06 0.75 -6.85
CA LYS A 140 15.70 -0.34 -6.07
C LYS A 140 14.70 -1.45 -5.75
N LEU A 141 13.48 -1.11 -5.32
CA LEU A 141 12.42 -2.10 -5.09
C LEU A 141 12.06 -2.85 -6.38
N GLY A 142 12.01 -2.16 -7.52
CA GLY A 142 11.81 -2.79 -8.83
C GLY A 142 12.89 -3.81 -9.17
N LEU A 143 14.17 -3.50 -8.94
CA LEU A 143 15.29 -4.44 -9.12
C LEU A 143 15.20 -5.65 -8.18
N LEU A 144 14.62 -5.48 -6.99
CA LEU A 144 14.35 -6.56 -6.04
C LEU A 144 13.07 -7.35 -6.38
N ASN A 145 12.34 -6.95 -7.42
CA ASN A 145 11.02 -7.47 -7.80
C ASN A 145 9.99 -7.34 -6.67
N ILE A 146 9.96 -6.18 -6.04
CA ILE A 146 9.01 -5.80 -4.98
C ILE A 146 8.16 -4.63 -5.51
N PRO A 147 7.02 -4.91 -6.16
CA PRO A 147 6.15 -3.87 -6.66
C PRO A 147 5.54 -3.06 -5.51
N VAL A 148 5.39 -1.76 -5.74
CA VAL A 148 4.69 -0.84 -4.84
C VAL A 148 3.35 -0.47 -5.47
N PHE A 149 2.27 -0.81 -4.79
CA PHE A 149 0.92 -0.45 -5.18
C PHE A 149 0.53 0.84 -4.44
N MET A 150 0.45 1.93 -5.20
CA MET A 150 0.21 3.27 -4.67
C MET A 150 -1.26 3.64 -4.80
N PHE A 151 -1.91 3.88 -3.68
CA PHE A 151 -3.30 4.29 -3.61
C PHE A 151 -3.37 5.74 -3.14
N GLN A 152 -3.82 6.63 -4.02
CA GLN A 152 -3.99 8.04 -3.70
C GLN A 152 -5.42 8.34 -3.30
N GLU A 153 -5.58 8.87 -2.10
CA GLU A 153 -6.82 9.50 -1.68
C GLU A 153 -6.81 10.97 -2.11
N ARG A 154 -7.98 11.52 -2.45
CA ARG A 154 -8.14 12.89 -2.94
C ARG A 154 -7.43 13.15 -4.28
N ASP A 155 -7.37 14.41 -4.67
CA ASP A 155 -6.82 14.84 -5.96
C ASP A 155 -5.72 15.90 -5.74
N ASP A 156 -4.54 15.43 -5.34
CA ASP A 156 -3.32 16.23 -5.34
C ASP A 156 -2.49 15.90 -6.60
N PRO A 157 -2.25 16.86 -7.51
CA PRO A 157 -1.52 16.60 -8.75
C PRO A 157 -0.04 16.27 -8.52
N GLY A 158 0.57 16.81 -7.45
CA GLY A 158 1.96 16.53 -7.07
C GLY A 158 2.12 15.10 -6.59
N ALA A 159 1.29 14.69 -5.64
CA ALA A 159 1.23 13.32 -5.14
C ALA A 159 0.91 12.34 -6.27
N ARG A 160 -0.05 12.65 -7.14
CA ARG A 160 -0.38 11.82 -8.31
C ARG A 160 0.85 11.51 -9.15
N LYS A 161 1.61 12.54 -9.54
CA LYS A 161 2.80 12.38 -10.37
C LYS A 161 3.85 11.52 -9.69
N ALA A 162 4.13 11.76 -8.42
CA ALA A 162 5.10 11.02 -7.64
C ALA A 162 4.68 9.56 -7.44
N PHE A 163 3.42 9.31 -7.07
CA PHE A 163 2.89 7.97 -6.84
C PHE A 163 2.85 7.12 -8.12
N MET A 164 2.46 7.73 -9.24
CA MET A 164 2.53 7.06 -10.55
C MET A 164 3.96 6.66 -10.91
N GLU A 165 4.93 7.55 -10.65
CA GLU A 165 6.34 7.26 -10.93
C GLU A 165 6.90 6.17 -9.99
N CYS A 166 6.58 6.22 -8.70
CA CYS A 166 6.95 5.16 -7.74
C CYS A 166 6.39 3.79 -8.16
N ALA A 167 5.11 3.74 -8.51
CA ALA A 167 4.47 2.51 -9.00
C ALA A 167 5.15 1.99 -10.28
N ARG A 168 5.39 2.87 -11.25
CA ARG A 168 6.05 2.51 -12.52
C ARG A 168 7.46 1.95 -12.31
N LEU A 169 8.28 2.62 -11.51
CA LEU A 169 9.68 2.23 -11.28
C LEU A 169 9.81 0.92 -10.48
N SER A 170 8.88 0.67 -9.58
CA SER A 170 8.85 -0.57 -8.80
C SER A 170 8.17 -1.75 -9.53
N GLY A 171 7.54 -1.51 -10.68
CA GLY A 171 6.76 -2.53 -11.39
C GLY A 171 5.40 -2.81 -10.76
N GLY A 172 4.89 -1.91 -9.94
CA GLY A 172 3.57 -1.96 -9.32
C GLY A 172 2.50 -1.24 -10.14
N ALA A 173 1.48 -0.74 -9.44
CA ALA A 173 0.37 -0.02 -10.06
C ALA A 173 -0.09 1.15 -9.18
N TYR A 174 -0.69 2.14 -9.82
CA TYR A 174 -1.27 3.31 -9.18
C TYR A 174 -2.79 3.33 -9.35
N ALA A 175 -3.51 3.66 -8.29
CA ALA A 175 -4.92 3.96 -8.36
C ALA A 175 -5.29 5.15 -7.48
N GLN A 176 -6.13 6.02 -8.02
CA GLN A 176 -6.77 7.08 -7.25
C GLN A 176 -8.15 6.61 -6.79
N PHE A 177 -8.53 6.95 -5.57
CA PHE A 177 -9.86 6.70 -5.04
C PHE A 177 -10.39 7.92 -4.28
N ASP A 178 -11.70 7.99 -4.14
CA ASP A 178 -12.42 8.97 -3.34
C ASP A 178 -13.44 8.27 -2.42
N GLN A 179 -14.02 8.99 -1.48
CA GLN A 179 -15.02 8.44 -0.55
C GLN A 179 -16.22 7.80 -1.25
N ALA A 180 -16.60 8.29 -2.43
CA ALA A 180 -17.68 7.70 -3.23
C ALA A 180 -17.27 6.41 -3.94
N SER A 181 -15.98 6.09 -3.96
CA SER A 181 -15.38 4.93 -4.64
C SER A 181 -14.88 3.85 -3.68
N VAL A 182 -15.40 3.83 -2.46
CA VAL A 182 -15.05 2.89 -1.38
C VAL A 182 -15.08 1.42 -1.86
N SER A 183 -16.09 1.04 -2.63
CA SER A 183 -16.18 -0.30 -3.22
C SER A 183 -15.04 -0.60 -4.18
N HIS A 184 -14.56 0.39 -4.92
CA HIS A 184 -13.44 0.24 -5.84
C HIS A 184 -12.12 0.00 -5.10
N LEU A 185 -11.85 0.74 -4.01
CA LEU A 185 -10.68 0.51 -3.19
C LEU A 185 -10.66 -0.92 -2.65
N LYS A 186 -11.80 -1.41 -2.18
CA LYS A 186 -11.94 -2.79 -1.70
C LYS A 186 -11.58 -3.82 -2.78
N GLU A 187 -12.07 -3.65 -3.99
CA GLU A 187 -11.74 -4.54 -5.13
C GLU A 187 -10.26 -4.50 -5.48
N LEU A 188 -9.66 -3.30 -5.51
CA LEU A 188 -8.25 -3.09 -5.81
C LEU A 188 -7.35 -3.74 -4.75
N LEU A 189 -7.64 -3.51 -3.48
CA LEU A 189 -6.89 -4.10 -2.37
C LEU A 189 -7.03 -5.62 -2.32
N LYS A 190 -8.21 -6.16 -2.64
CA LYS A 190 -8.43 -7.60 -2.77
C LYS A 190 -7.57 -8.20 -3.88
N ALA A 191 -7.46 -7.53 -5.02
CA ALA A 191 -6.60 -7.99 -6.12
C ALA A 191 -5.13 -8.04 -5.72
N VAL A 192 -4.64 -7.02 -4.98
CA VAL A 192 -3.27 -7.02 -4.46
C VAL A 192 -3.06 -8.13 -3.43
N ALA A 193 -4.03 -8.40 -2.56
CA ALA A 193 -3.97 -9.50 -1.61
C ALA A 193 -3.89 -10.87 -2.31
N VAL A 194 -4.69 -11.07 -3.37
CA VAL A 194 -4.61 -12.27 -4.22
C VAL A 194 -3.26 -12.39 -4.90
N TYR A 195 -2.74 -11.29 -5.45
CA TYR A 195 -1.38 -11.24 -6.02
C TYR A 195 -0.34 -11.68 -4.99
N ALA A 196 -0.36 -11.08 -3.79
CA ALA A 196 0.60 -11.38 -2.72
C ALA A 196 0.52 -12.84 -2.26
N ALA A 197 -0.68 -13.42 -2.21
CA ALA A 197 -0.90 -14.83 -1.82
C ALA A 197 -0.48 -15.86 -2.87
N GLY A 198 -0.01 -15.47 -4.05
CA GLY A 198 0.45 -16.39 -5.09
C GLY A 198 -0.22 -16.25 -6.44
N GLY A 199 -1.04 -15.22 -6.61
CA GLY A 199 -1.78 -14.91 -7.84
C GLY A 199 -3.04 -15.76 -8.03
N PHE A 200 -3.78 -15.46 -9.09
CA PHE A 200 -4.86 -16.35 -9.55
C PHE A 200 -4.20 -17.62 -10.10
N LYS A 201 -4.45 -18.77 -9.49
CA LYS A 201 -4.13 -20.03 -10.15
C LYS A 201 -5.00 -20.10 -11.40
N ALA A 202 -4.36 -20.15 -12.57
CA ALA A 202 -5.02 -20.40 -13.83
C ALA A 202 -5.64 -21.81 -13.83
#